data_330897d0959810dd494615218ab9d25f
#
_entry.id   330897d0959810dd494615218ab9d25f
#
_cell.length_a   1.000
_cell.length_b   1.000
_cell.length_c   1.000
_cell.angle_alpha   90.00
_cell.angle_beta   90.00
_cell.angle_gamma   90.00
#
_symmetry.space_group_name_H-M   'P 1'
#
loop_
_entity.id
_entity.type
_entity.pdbx_description
1 polymer ?
#
loop_
_entity_poly.entity_id
_entity_poly.type
_entity_poly.pdbx_seq_one_letter_code
_entity_poly.pdbx_strand_id
1 'polypeptide(L)'
;MITGITVGIVFVPFFFVVIYKLKAKMSGWRPKIGKKGSFMSMMVIVAASALTLNSCSTAKYCQKPDLGEVPQSFTEEMGDSSFGDLSWREVYEAPELQKLIETALIYNKDVLIAAERLNEMRYKYRMQKSSQLPAISAKVYGQNDHSDYGGKSTKPNSVEVGTKVSLRWEVDFWGKLKWAGREKMADYLATEEAQKAVQMSIVSSVAAAYFELVGLDRKLEIVSNTLESRQESVKQARLRAEGGLTSEIPYQQALVELASA
;
A
#
# COMPACT_ATOMS: atom_id res chain seq x y z
N MET A 1 -25.65 -8.05 0.47
CA MET A 1 -26.93 -8.48 -0.12
C MET A 1 -28.14 -8.41 0.83
N ILE A 2 -27.96 -8.33 2.13
CA ILE A 2 -29.07 -8.31 3.12
C ILE A 2 -29.69 -6.91 3.30
N THR A 3 -28.98 -5.83 2.98
CA THR A 3 -29.44 -4.44 3.13
C THR A 3 -30.52 -4.01 2.15
N GLY A 4 -30.60 -4.62 0.96
CA GLY A 4 -31.66 -4.31 -0.02
C GLY A 4 -33.04 -4.84 0.38
N ILE A 5 -33.08 -5.95 1.10
CA ILE A 5 -34.36 -6.61 1.48
C ILE A 5 -35.03 -5.85 2.65
N THR A 6 -34.25 -5.37 3.62
CA THR A 6 -34.75 -4.62 4.76
C THR A 6 -35.32 -3.24 4.40
N VAL A 7 -34.66 -2.54 3.47
CA VAL A 7 -35.15 -1.26 2.93
C VAL A 7 -36.45 -1.48 2.16
N GLY A 8 -36.57 -2.54 1.35
CA GLY A 8 -37.81 -2.88 0.65
C GLY A 8 -38.99 -3.15 1.58
N ILE A 9 -38.78 -3.88 2.66
CA ILE A 9 -39.84 -4.26 3.62
C ILE A 9 -40.41 -3.05 4.39
N VAL A 10 -39.61 -2.04 4.67
CA VAL A 10 -40.01 -0.85 5.41
C VAL A 10 -40.53 0.27 4.51
N PHE A 11 -39.87 0.50 3.38
CA PHE A 11 -40.26 1.57 2.44
C PHE A 11 -41.50 1.25 1.62
N VAL A 12 -41.71 -0.01 1.24
CA VAL A 12 -42.89 -0.39 0.46
C VAL A 12 -44.20 -0.13 1.20
N PRO A 13 -44.38 -0.54 2.48
CA PRO A 13 -45.62 -0.20 3.25
C PRO A 13 -45.77 1.31 3.48
N PHE A 14 -44.66 2.02 3.72
CA PHE A 14 -44.68 3.47 3.92
C PHE A 14 -45.11 4.20 2.66
N PHE A 15 -44.54 3.84 1.51
CA PHE A 15 -44.89 4.41 0.21
C PHE A 15 -46.37 4.07 -0.14
N PHE A 16 -46.77 2.86 0.15
CA PHE A 16 -48.17 2.44 -0.07
C PHE A 16 -49.16 3.25 0.75
N VAL A 17 -48.89 3.50 2.03
CA VAL A 17 -49.68 4.34 2.91
C VAL A 17 -49.73 5.81 2.45
N VAL A 18 -48.61 6.34 1.98
CA VAL A 18 -48.51 7.72 1.45
C VAL A 18 -49.28 7.85 0.15
N ILE A 19 -49.13 6.89 -0.78
CA ILE A 19 -49.88 6.88 -2.06
C ILE A 19 -51.38 6.68 -1.80
N TYR A 20 -51.74 5.80 -0.88
CA TYR A 20 -53.14 5.56 -0.51
C TYR A 20 -53.79 6.82 0.08
N LYS A 21 -53.10 7.54 0.96
CA LYS A 21 -53.56 8.83 1.50
C LYS A 21 -53.69 9.92 0.46
N LEU A 22 -52.71 10.00 -0.48
CA LEU A 22 -52.77 10.95 -1.62
C LEU A 22 -53.93 10.63 -2.55
N LYS A 23 -54.15 9.34 -2.88
CA LYS A 23 -55.27 8.90 -3.71
C LYS A 23 -56.62 9.15 -3.04
N ALA A 24 -56.73 8.90 -1.73
CA ALA A 24 -57.94 9.19 -0.92
C ALA A 24 -58.23 10.71 -0.87
N LYS A 25 -57.19 11.56 -0.84
CA LYS A 25 -57.35 13.02 -0.87
C LYS A 25 -57.82 13.54 -2.24
N MET A 26 -57.38 12.88 -3.32
CA MET A 26 -57.76 13.26 -4.69
C MET A 26 -59.14 12.74 -5.11
N SER A 27 -59.61 11.61 -4.53
CA SER A 27 -60.89 10.99 -4.92
C SER A 27 -62.08 11.33 -4.01
N GLY A 28 -61.93 12.22 -3.00
CA GLY A 28 -62.99 12.61 -2.08
C GLY A 28 -63.49 11.49 -1.17
N TRP A 29 -62.90 10.29 -1.20
CA TRP A 29 -63.27 9.13 -0.40
C TRP A 29 -62.65 9.20 0.98
N ARG A 30 -63.47 9.35 2.04
CA ARG A 30 -63.02 9.37 3.42
C ARG A 30 -63.24 7.99 4.08
N PRO A 31 -62.22 7.16 4.28
CA PRO A 31 -62.36 5.96 5.08
C PRO A 31 -62.62 6.36 6.54
N LYS A 32 -63.68 5.83 7.17
CA LYS A 32 -63.96 6.00 8.59
C LYS A 32 -62.96 5.16 9.43
N ILE A 33 -61.74 5.63 9.56
CA ILE A 33 -60.76 5.05 10.50
C ILE A 33 -60.78 5.91 11.75
N GLY A 34 -61.18 5.29 12.87
CA GLY A 34 -61.27 5.98 14.17
C GLY A 34 -59.92 6.58 14.56
N LYS A 35 -59.89 7.86 14.93
CA LYS A 35 -58.67 8.64 15.20
C LYS A 35 -57.68 8.01 16.20
N LYS A 36 -58.12 7.17 17.12
CA LYS A 36 -57.30 6.50 18.14
C LYS A 36 -56.49 5.30 17.60
N GLY A 37 -57.07 4.49 16.68
CA GLY A 37 -56.38 3.33 16.13
C GLY A 37 -55.22 3.69 15.14
N SER A 38 -55.38 4.78 14.41
CA SER A 38 -54.37 5.24 13.43
C SER A 38 -53.10 5.79 14.11
N PHE A 39 -53.23 6.45 15.26
CA PHE A 39 -52.13 6.99 16.01
C PHE A 39 -51.28 5.87 16.67
N MET A 40 -51.95 4.88 17.24
CA MET A 40 -51.30 3.71 17.86
C MET A 40 -50.59 2.84 16.84
N SER A 41 -51.20 2.61 15.69
CA SER A 41 -50.57 1.89 14.57
C SER A 41 -49.33 2.61 14.02
N MET A 42 -49.37 3.93 13.92
CA MET A 42 -48.22 4.76 13.50
C MET A 42 -47.10 4.73 14.54
N MET A 43 -47.45 4.74 15.87
CA MET A 43 -46.46 4.64 16.93
C MET A 43 -45.80 3.28 16.98
N VAL A 44 -46.50 2.19 16.72
CA VAL A 44 -45.94 0.83 16.65
C VAL A 44 -45.02 0.69 15.46
N ILE A 45 -45.33 1.27 14.29
CA ILE A 45 -44.47 1.25 13.10
C ILE A 45 -43.19 2.07 13.34
N VAL A 46 -43.28 3.23 13.99
CA VAL A 46 -42.11 4.07 14.34
C VAL A 46 -41.26 3.37 15.41
N ALA A 47 -41.84 2.74 16.40
CA ALA A 47 -41.09 1.97 17.40
C ALA A 47 -40.41 0.72 16.80
N ALA A 48 -41.06 0.00 15.91
CA ALA A 48 -40.50 -1.15 15.22
C ALA A 48 -39.35 -0.73 14.28
N SER A 49 -39.48 0.41 13.59
CA SER A 49 -38.37 0.96 12.75
C SER A 49 -37.21 1.47 13.59
N ALA A 50 -37.43 2.03 14.77
CA ALA A 50 -36.39 2.44 15.70
C ALA A 50 -35.59 1.25 16.27
N LEU A 51 -36.22 0.11 16.49
CA LEU A 51 -35.56 -1.12 16.94
C LEU A 51 -34.69 -1.78 15.85
N THR A 52 -35.06 -1.62 14.58
CA THR A 52 -34.27 -2.16 13.45
C THR A 52 -33.06 -1.29 13.09
N LEU A 53 -33.07 -0.01 13.46
CA LEU A 53 -31.93 0.91 13.17
C LEU A 53 -30.68 0.62 14.01
N ASN A 54 -30.83 -0.09 15.16
CA ASN A 54 -29.68 -0.48 15.98
C ASN A 54 -28.86 -1.66 15.38
N SER A 55 -29.36 -2.33 14.34
CA SER A 55 -28.68 -3.48 13.71
C SER A 55 -27.57 -3.10 12.73
N CYS A 56 -27.35 -1.82 12.44
CA CYS A 56 -26.38 -1.39 11.42
C CYS A 56 -24.96 -1.07 11.94
N SER A 57 -24.68 -1.31 13.22
CA SER A 57 -23.32 -1.14 13.77
C SER A 57 -22.50 -2.45 13.71
N THR A 58 -22.46 -3.11 12.57
CA THR A 58 -21.63 -4.32 12.36
C THR A 58 -20.21 -4.03 11.88
N ALA A 59 -19.85 -2.79 11.68
CA ALA A 59 -18.45 -2.45 11.49
C ALA A 59 -17.75 -2.42 12.87
N LYS A 60 -17.46 -3.59 13.41
CA LYS A 60 -16.42 -3.69 14.43
C LYS A 60 -15.16 -3.08 13.84
N TYR A 61 -14.65 -2.03 14.47
CA TYR A 61 -13.31 -1.53 14.15
C TYR A 61 -12.38 -2.75 14.10
N CYS A 62 -11.59 -2.84 13.06
CA CYS A 62 -10.51 -3.82 13.01
C CYS A 62 -9.61 -3.50 14.23
N GLN A 63 -9.81 -4.23 15.31
CA GLN A 63 -8.89 -4.16 16.44
C GLN A 63 -7.59 -4.76 15.93
N LYS A 64 -6.47 -4.12 16.30
CA LYS A 64 -5.16 -4.74 16.08
C LYS A 64 -5.28 -6.19 16.55
N PRO A 65 -4.88 -7.19 15.74
CA PRO A 65 -4.83 -8.55 16.22
C PRO A 65 -4.02 -8.54 17.51
N ASP A 66 -4.54 -9.22 18.52
CA ASP A 66 -3.78 -9.48 19.74
C ASP A 66 -2.60 -10.36 19.33
N LEU A 67 -1.42 -9.76 19.31
CA LEU A 67 -0.17 -10.44 18.90
C LEU A 67 0.32 -11.40 19.97
N GLY A 68 -0.48 -11.66 21.02
CA GLY A 68 -0.08 -12.40 22.19
C GLY A 68 0.87 -11.58 23.08
N GLU A 69 1.26 -12.15 24.19
CA GLU A 69 2.28 -11.56 25.06
C GLU A 69 3.63 -11.65 24.36
N VAL A 70 4.02 -10.57 23.67
CA VAL A 70 5.40 -10.40 23.22
C VAL A 70 6.25 -10.25 24.48
N PRO A 71 7.28 -11.10 24.71
CA PRO A 71 8.17 -10.91 25.84
C PRO A 71 8.69 -9.48 25.88
N GLN A 72 8.52 -8.81 27.01
CA GLN A 72 8.93 -7.41 27.17
C GLN A 72 10.45 -7.24 27.27
N SER A 73 11.19 -8.33 27.47
CA SER A 73 12.65 -8.34 27.47
C SER A 73 13.18 -9.61 26.82
N PHE A 74 14.29 -9.50 26.11
CA PHE A 74 15.09 -10.65 25.72
C PHE A 74 15.73 -11.26 26.98
N THR A 75 16.07 -12.55 26.94
CA THR A 75 16.62 -13.31 28.07
C THR A 75 17.99 -12.76 28.55
N GLU A 76 18.66 -11.96 27.74
CA GLU A 76 19.89 -11.23 28.11
C GLU A 76 19.55 -9.78 28.43
N GLU A 77 20.06 -9.27 29.55
CA GLU A 77 19.98 -7.86 29.93
C GLU A 77 20.69 -7.00 28.87
N MET A 78 19.95 -6.65 27.80
CA MET A 78 20.39 -5.58 26.92
C MET A 78 20.13 -4.24 27.63
N GLY A 79 21.13 -3.36 27.62
CA GLY A 79 21.01 -2.02 28.20
C GLY A 79 19.80 -1.26 27.65
N ASP A 80 19.42 -0.18 28.31
CA ASP A 80 18.21 0.64 28.10
C ASP A 80 17.99 1.19 26.68
N SER A 81 18.92 1.00 25.74
CA SER A 81 18.81 1.46 24.34
C SER A 81 18.63 0.28 23.39
N SER A 82 17.49 0.23 22.71
CA SER A 82 17.26 -0.70 21.62
C SER A 82 18.12 -0.31 20.39
N PHE A 83 18.86 -1.25 19.83
CA PHE A 83 19.61 -1.04 18.60
C PHE A 83 18.71 -0.59 17.42
N GLY A 84 17.41 -0.92 17.49
CA GLY A 84 16.41 -0.50 16.50
C GLY A 84 16.05 0.98 16.54
N ASP A 85 16.37 1.68 17.63
CA ASP A 85 16.09 3.12 17.79
C ASP A 85 17.25 4.00 17.29
N LEU A 86 18.42 3.39 17.01
CA LEU A 86 19.58 4.10 16.51
C LEU A 86 19.43 4.50 15.04
N SER A 87 19.86 5.71 14.71
CA SER A 87 19.99 6.12 13.33
C SER A 87 21.09 5.32 12.63
N TRP A 88 20.93 5.01 11.33
CA TRP A 88 21.96 4.33 10.55
C TRP A 88 23.31 5.07 10.57
N ARG A 89 23.30 6.39 10.78
CA ARG A 89 24.53 7.20 10.92
C ARG A 89 25.26 6.93 12.23
N GLU A 90 24.55 6.54 13.28
CA GLU A 90 25.12 6.16 14.56
C GLU A 90 25.65 4.73 14.54
N VAL A 91 25.00 3.86 13.73
CA VAL A 91 25.42 2.47 13.54
C VAL A 91 26.66 2.36 12.65
N TYR A 92 26.74 3.16 11.57
CA TYR A 92 27.83 3.12 10.62
C TYR A 92 28.69 4.38 10.78
N GLU A 93 29.76 4.29 11.57
CA GLU A 93 30.64 5.42 11.90
C GLU A 93 31.62 5.79 10.79
N ALA A 94 31.89 4.88 9.83
CA ALA A 94 32.84 5.12 8.75
C ALA A 94 32.35 6.23 7.79
N PRO A 95 33.06 7.36 7.67
CA PRO A 95 32.59 8.52 6.89
C PRO A 95 32.48 8.22 5.39
N GLU A 96 33.32 7.31 4.87
CA GLU A 96 33.26 6.86 3.50
C GLU A 96 31.98 6.08 3.21
N LEU A 97 31.62 5.15 4.11
CA LEU A 97 30.38 4.38 4.01
C LEU A 97 29.15 5.29 4.12
N GLN A 98 29.17 6.25 5.04
CA GLN A 98 28.06 7.22 5.17
C GLN A 98 27.85 8.00 3.85
N LYS A 99 28.92 8.45 3.23
CA LYS A 99 28.85 9.16 1.94
C LYS A 99 28.29 8.28 0.81
N LEU A 100 28.66 7.01 0.78
CA LEU A 100 28.12 6.05 -0.20
C LEU A 100 26.62 5.81 0.03
N ILE A 101 26.19 5.64 1.27
CA ILE A 101 24.79 5.49 1.64
C ILE A 101 23.99 6.73 1.25
N GLU A 102 24.47 7.93 1.55
CA GLU A 102 23.79 9.18 1.17
C GLU A 102 23.65 9.30 -0.35
N THR A 103 24.71 8.97 -1.09
CA THR A 103 24.68 8.96 -2.56
C THR A 103 23.66 7.95 -3.08
N ALA A 104 23.61 6.76 -2.50
CA ALA A 104 22.63 5.74 -2.88
C ALA A 104 21.21 6.20 -2.59
N LEU A 105 20.92 6.77 -1.43
CA LEU A 105 19.58 7.27 -1.08
C LEU A 105 19.09 8.38 -2.00
N ILE A 106 20.00 9.18 -2.57
CA ILE A 106 19.65 10.27 -3.50
C ILE A 106 19.41 9.75 -4.92
N TYR A 107 20.26 8.83 -5.40
CA TYR A 107 20.29 8.46 -6.82
C TYR A 107 19.70 7.08 -7.12
N ASN A 108 19.42 6.26 -6.10
CA ASN A 108 18.85 4.92 -6.31
C ASN A 108 17.44 5.03 -6.87
N LYS A 109 17.18 4.28 -7.95
CA LYS A 109 15.89 4.31 -8.65
C LYS A 109 14.74 3.71 -7.83
N ASP A 110 15.03 2.72 -6.99
CA ASP A 110 14.00 2.09 -6.16
C ASP A 110 13.49 3.06 -5.08
N VAL A 111 14.38 3.88 -4.51
CA VAL A 111 14.00 4.95 -3.58
C VAL A 111 13.13 6.00 -4.28
N LEU A 112 13.49 6.40 -5.50
CA LEU A 112 12.68 7.34 -6.28
C LEU A 112 11.31 6.75 -6.65
N ILE A 113 11.27 5.48 -7.07
CA ILE A 113 10.01 4.77 -7.36
C ILE A 113 9.13 4.68 -6.10
N ALA A 114 9.72 4.38 -4.95
CA ALA A 114 8.98 4.32 -3.68
C ALA A 114 8.38 5.68 -3.30
N ALA A 115 9.11 6.78 -3.53
CA ALA A 115 8.63 8.14 -3.32
C ALA A 115 7.45 8.48 -4.25
N GLU A 116 7.53 8.11 -5.53
CA GLU A 116 6.44 8.34 -6.48
C GLU A 116 5.20 7.47 -6.19
N ARG A 117 5.39 6.24 -5.71
CA ARG A 117 4.27 5.41 -5.22
C ARG A 117 3.55 6.04 -4.03
N LEU A 118 4.29 6.66 -3.11
CA LEU A 118 3.70 7.40 -2.01
C LEU A 118 2.87 8.58 -2.52
N ASN A 119 3.37 9.35 -3.49
CA ASN A 119 2.65 10.42 -4.15
C ASN A 119 1.36 9.90 -4.83
N GLU A 120 1.44 8.78 -5.55
CA GLU A 120 0.29 8.13 -6.18
C GLU A 120 -0.81 7.80 -5.15
N MET A 121 -0.43 7.17 -4.02
CA MET A 121 -1.40 6.84 -2.96
C MET A 121 -1.99 8.07 -2.28
N ARG A 122 -1.20 9.13 -2.13
CA ARG A 122 -1.67 10.42 -1.65
C ARG A 122 -2.74 11.02 -2.57
N TYR A 123 -2.54 10.94 -3.88
CA TYR A 123 -3.54 11.42 -4.85
C TYR A 123 -4.78 10.53 -4.90
N LYS A 124 -4.63 9.21 -4.81
CA LYS A 124 -5.76 8.27 -4.68
C LYS A 124 -6.62 8.56 -3.44
N TYR A 125 -5.98 8.82 -2.30
CA TYR A 125 -6.69 9.26 -1.10
C TYR A 125 -7.47 10.57 -1.33
N ARG A 126 -6.82 11.60 -1.93
CA ARG A 126 -7.48 12.87 -2.24
C ARG A 126 -8.64 12.70 -3.21
N MET A 127 -8.49 11.88 -4.23
CA MET A 127 -9.53 11.55 -5.20
C MET A 127 -10.72 10.86 -4.51
N GLN A 128 -10.47 9.89 -3.64
CA GLN A 128 -11.53 9.25 -2.87
C GLN A 128 -12.24 10.22 -1.92
N LYS A 129 -11.50 11.14 -1.30
CA LYS A 129 -12.08 12.18 -0.45
C LYS A 129 -12.96 13.15 -1.26
N SER A 130 -12.56 13.48 -2.48
CA SER A 130 -13.34 14.37 -3.36
C SER A 130 -14.67 13.76 -3.80
N SER A 131 -14.83 12.42 -3.79
CA SER A 131 -16.09 11.74 -4.13
C SER A 131 -17.23 12.02 -3.13
N GLN A 132 -16.91 12.59 -1.96
CA GLN A 132 -17.91 13.06 -1.00
C GLN A 132 -18.50 14.44 -1.38
N LEU A 133 -17.89 15.12 -2.34
CA LEU A 133 -18.32 16.44 -2.80
C LEU A 133 -19.21 16.33 -4.05
N PRO A 134 -20.07 17.33 -4.29
CA PRO A 134 -20.82 17.41 -5.54
C PRO A 134 -19.89 17.49 -6.76
N ALA A 135 -20.13 16.66 -7.77
CA ALA A 135 -19.44 16.72 -9.05
C ALA A 135 -20.28 17.49 -10.07
N ILE A 136 -19.68 18.51 -10.67
CA ILE A 136 -20.26 19.28 -11.75
C ILE A 136 -19.59 18.86 -13.04
N SER A 137 -20.37 18.52 -14.06
CA SER A 137 -19.86 18.20 -15.39
C SER A 137 -20.58 19.02 -16.44
N ALA A 138 -19.82 19.55 -17.39
CA ALA A 138 -20.34 20.22 -18.58
C ALA A 138 -19.93 19.40 -19.81
N LYS A 139 -20.88 19.13 -20.69
CA LYS A 139 -20.66 18.41 -21.93
C LYS A 139 -21.19 19.25 -23.10
N VAL A 140 -20.37 19.45 -24.10
CA VAL A 140 -20.79 19.94 -25.42
C VAL A 140 -20.80 18.75 -26.35
N TYR A 141 -21.88 18.57 -27.08
CA TYR A 141 -22.03 17.46 -28.02
C TYR A 141 -22.58 17.92 -29.34
N GLY A 142 -22.13 17.25 -30.39
CA GLY A 142 -22.71 17.34 -31.72
C GLY A 142 -23.02 15.93 -32.20
N GLN A 143 -24.24 15.65 -32.59
CA GLN A 143 -24.70 14.37 -33.11
C GLN A 143 -25.33 14.56 -34.48
N ASN A 144 -24.94 13.70 -35.39
CA ASN A 144 -25.56 13.64 -36.73
C ASN A 144 -26.23 12.25 -36.84
N ASP A 145 -27.56 12.26 -36.81
CA ASP A 145 -28.35 11.02 -36.98
C ASP A 145 -28.75 10.84 -38.42
N HIS A 146 -28.18 9.80 -39.02
CA HIS A 146 -28.58 9.32 -40.36
C HIS A 146 -29.19 7.91 -40.20
N SER A 147 -30.48 7.79 -40.49
CA SER A 147 -31.15 6.49 -40.40
C SER A 147 -31.67 6.06 -41.77
N ASP A 148 -30.96 5.12 -42.40
CA ASP A 148 -31.43 4.38 -43.58
C ASP A 148 -32.01 3.04 -43.12
N TYR A 149 -33.31 2.90 -43.25
CA TYR A 149 -33.99 1.63 -43.03
C TYR A 149 -34.59 1.12 -44.35
N GLY A 150 -34.05 0.00 -44.87
CA GLY A 150 -34.63 -0.68 -46.06
C GLY A 150 -34.62 0.13 -47.35
N GLY A 151 -33.62 1.00 -47.57
CA GLY A 151 -33.46 1.75 -48.83
C GLY A 151 -34.42 2.93 -49.02
N LYS A 152 -35.18 3.29 -48.00
CA LYS A 152 -35.93 4.55 -47.95
C LYS A 152 -35.52 5.33 -46.73
N SER A 153 -34.95 6.52 -46.94
CA SER A 153 -34.72 7.48 -45.87
C SER A 153 -36.05 7.87 -45.25
N THR A 154 -36.32 7.40 -44.05
CA THR A 154 -37.60 7.64 -43.34
C THR A 154 -37.56 8.87 -42.43
N LYS A 155 -36.38 9.44 -42.21
CA LYS A 155 -36.24 10.69 -41.48
C LYS A 155 -35.18 11.58 -42.14
N PRO A 156 -35.38 12.92 -42.19
CA PRO A 156 -34.35 13.84 -42.66
C PRO A 156 -33.13 13.75 -41.73
N ASN A 157 -31.94 13.89 -42.31
CA ASN A 157 -30.69 14.04 -41.53
C ASN A 157 -30.89 15.15 -40.49
N SER A 158 -30.74 14.79 -39.22
CA SER A 158 -30.80 15.77 -38.14
C SER A 158 -29.43 15.97 -37.57
N VAL A 159 -28.96 17.20 -37.55
CA VAL A 159 -27.76 17.62 -36.82
C VAL A 159 -28.23 18.26 -35.54
N GLU A 160 -27.88 17.65 -34.41
CA GLU A 160 -28.16 18.17 -33.09
C GLU A 160 -26.86 18.64 -32.46
N VAL A 161 -26.78 19.93 -32.07
CA VAL A 161 -25.68 20.50 -31.30
C VAL A 161 -26.26 21.00 -29.99
N GLY A 162 -25.68 20.57 -28.89
CA GLY A 162 -26.19 20.92 -27.58
C GLY A 162 -25.13 21.04 -26.52
N THR A 163 -25.49 21.71 -25.45
CA THR A 163 -24.71 21.80 -24.23
C THR A 163 -25.51 21.22 -23.07
N LYS A 164 -24.84 20.42 -22.22
CA LYS A 164 -25.46 19.82 -21.05
C LYS A 164 -24.59 20.07 -19.83
N VAL A 165 -25.15 20.72 -18.83
CA VAL A 165 -24.55 20.85 -17.50
C VAL A 165 -25.26 19.90 -16.56
N SER A 166 -24.53 19.09 -15.82
CA SER A 166 -25.10 18.16 -14.83
C SER A 166 -24.36 18.26 -13.50
N LEU A 167 -25.13 18.24 -12.43
CA LEU A 167 -24.67 18.16 -11.05
C LEU A 167 -25.00 16.76 -10.53
N ARG A 168 -23.99 16.08 -10.00
CA ARG A 168 -24.16 14.76 -9.37
C ARG A 168 -23.58 14.80 -7.97
N TRP A 169 -24.38 14.38 -7.00
CA TRP A 169 -23.97 14.28 -5.62
C TRP A 169 -24.54 13.03 -4.97
N GLU A 170 -23.67 12.23 -4.36
CA GLU A 170 -24.06 11.06 -3.57
C GLU A 170 -23.99 11.44 -2.08
N VAL A 171 -25.13 11.60 -1.44
CA VAL A 171 -25.19 11.93 -0.02
C VAL A 171 -24.90 10.65 0.78
N ASP A 172 -23.87 10.68 1.61
CA ASP A 172 -23.35 9.50 2.31
C ASP A 172 -24.04 9.29 3.67
N PHE A 173 -25.30 8.90 3.65
CA PHE A 173 -26.08 8.64 4.87
C PHE A 173 -25.55 7.45 5.68
N TRP A 174 -25.01 6.42 5.02
CA TRP A 174 -24.55 5.19 5.65
C TRP A 174 -23.04 5.14 5.88
N GLY A 175 -22.33 6.17 5.51
CA GLY A 175 -20.89 6.26 5.69
C GLY A 175 -20.05 5.45 4.71
N LYS A 176 -20.59 4.96 3.59
CA LYS A 176 -19.88 4.20 2.56
C LYS A 176 -18.66 4.94 2.02
N LEU A 177 -18.85 6.19 1.60
CA LEU A 177 -17.77 7.02 1.05
C LEU A 177 -16.76 7.42 2.14
N LYS A 178 -17.25 7.67 3.37
CA LYS A 178 -16.40 7.94 4.53
C LYS A 178 -15.50 6.75 4.85
N TRP A 179 -16.02 5.52 4.84
CA TRP A 179 -15.23 4.30 5.08
C TRP A 179 -14.25 4.02 3.95
N ALA A 180 -14.65 4.22 2.68
CA ALA A 180 -13.74 4.15 1.54
C ALA A 180 -12.61 5.18 1.62
N GLY A 181 -12.88 6.38 2.14
CA GLY A 181 -11.86 7.38 2.43
C GLY A 181 -10.87 6.94 3.51
N ARG A 182 -11.35 6.26 4.57
CA ARG A 182 -10.48 5.69 5.62
C ARG A 182 -9.62 4.55 5.11
N GLU A 183 -10.18 3.69 4.25
CA GLU A 183 -9.42 2.64 3.56
C GLU A 183 -8.25 3.25 2.78
N LYS A 184 -8.50 4.26 1.94
CA LYS A 184 -7.44 4.91 1.16
C LYS A 184 -6.43 5.68 2.01
N MET A 185 -6.85 6.18 3.17
CA MET A 185 -5.92 6.76 4.15
C MET A 185 -5.01 5.70 4.76
N ALA A 186 -5.53 4.52 5.07
CA ALA A 186 -4.73 3.40 5.57
C ALA A 186 -3.73 2.91 4.51
N ASP A 187 -4.15 2.80 3.24
CA ASP A 187 -3.26 2.47 2.11
C ASP A 187 -2.12 3.49 1.97
N TYR A 188 -2.42 4.78 2.12
CA TYR A 188 -1.42 5.84 2.07
C TYR A 188 -0.39 5.70 3.20
N LEU A 189 -0.85 5.49 4.45
CA LEU A 189 0.03 5.30 5.61
C LEU A 189 0.87 4.02 5.49
N ALA A 190 0.29 2.92 5.01
CA ALA A 190 1.03 1.68 4.74
C ALA A 190 2.12 1.88 3.68
N THR A 191 1.86 2.69 2.65
CA THR A 191 2.84 3.01 1.61
C THR A 191 3.96 3.92 2.15
N GLU A 192 3.67 4.80 3.10
CA GLU A 192 4.68 5.61 3.79
C GLU A 192 5.67 4.72 4.57
N GLU A 193 5.17 3.73 5.30
CA GLU A 193 6.03 2.77 5.99
C GLU A 193 6.80 1.87 5.01
N ALA A 194 6.18 1.49 3.89
CA ALA A 194 6.85 0.74 2.84
C ALA A 194 8.01 1.54 2.20
N GLN A 195 7.88 2.85 2.04
CA GLN A 195 8.96 3.72 1.56
C GLN A 195 10.15 3.71 2.54
N LYS A 196 9.89 3.82 3.84
CA LYS A 196 10.95 3.72 4.88
C LYS A 196 11.65 2.37 4.81
N ALA A 197 10.90 1.27 4.63
CA ALA A 197 11.47 -0.07 4.48
C ALA A 197 12.39 -0.19 3.26
N VAL A 198 12.02 0.41 2.12
CA VAL A 198 12.88 0.46 0.92
C VAL A 198 14.18 1.22 1.22
N GLN A 199 14.10 2.39 1.87
CA GLN A 199 15.29 3.16 2.25
C GLN A 199 16.22 2.34 3.17
N MET A 200 15.66 1.66 4.17
CA MET A 200 16.41 0.81 5.09
C MET A 200 17.09 -0.37 4.36
N SER A 201 16.39 -0.98 3.40
CA SER A 201 16.94 -2.06 2.56
C SER A 201 18.12 -1.59 1.72
N ILE A 202 18.06 -0.38 1.15
CA ILE A 202 19.19 0.21 0.39
C ILE A 202 20.38 0.49 1.30
N VAL A 203 20.15 1.07 2.47
CA VAL A 203 21.20 1.30 3.49
C VAL A 203 21.91 -0.01 3.83
N SER A 204 21.16 -1.07 4.15
CA SER A 204 21.73 -2.38 4.47
C SER A 204 22.50 -2.99 3.31
N SER A 205 21.99 -2.87 2.09
CA SER A 205 22.66 -3.44 0.90
C SER A 205 23.97 -2.74 0.58
N VAL A 206 24.02 -1.40 0.70
CA VAL A 206 25.26 -0.63 0.51
C VAL A 206 26.28 -0.97 1.59
N ALA A 207 25.83 -1.07 2.87
CA ALA A 207 26.72 -1.43 3.97
C ALA A 207 27.29 -2.85 3.80
N ALA A 208 26.45 -3.82 3.42
CA ALA A 208 26.89 -5.19 3.17
C ALA A 208 27.95 -5.26 2.05
N ALA A 209 27.69 -4.57 0.91
CA ALA A 209 28.63 -4.52 -0.20
C ALA A 209 29.96 -3.83 0.18
N TYR A 210 29.89 -2.79 0.99
CA TYR A 210 31.09 -2.10 1.48
C TYR A 210 31.96 -3.01 2.35
N PHE A 211 31.36 -3.70 3.33
CA PHE A 211 32.11 -4.61 4.19
C PHE A 211 32.61 -5.84 3.44
N GLU A 212 31.88 -6.33 2.44
CA GLU A 212 32.36 -7.39 1.55
C GLU A 212 33.60 -6.92 0.78
N LEU A 213 33.58 -5.71 0.22
CA LEU A 213 34.73 -5.13 -0.50
C LEU A 213 35.95 -5.00 0.43
N VAL A 214 35.79 -4.44 1.63
CA VAL A 214 36.85 -4.33 2.62
C VAL A 214 37.42 -5.71 2.97
N GLY A 215 36.55 -6.72 3.12
CA GLY A 215 36.96 -8.10 3.36
C GLY A 215 37.78 -8.69 2.22
N LEU A 216 37.38 -8.43 0.98
CA LEU A 216 38.11 -8.88 -0.21
C LEU A 216 39.46 -8.18 -0.36
N ASP A 217 39.55 -6.87 -0.07
CA ASP A 217 40.81 -6.13 -0.06
C ASP A 217 41.80 -6.71 0.96
N ARG A 218 41.31 -7.02 2.17
CA ARG A 218 42.14 -7.68 3.19
C ARG A 218 42.58 -9.08 2.79
N LYS A 219 41.68 -9.85 2.15
CA LYS A 219 42.01 -11.15 1.63
C LYS A 219 43.11 -11.06 0.54
N LEU A 220 43.01 -10.08 -0.36
CA LEU A 220 43.98 -9.85 -1.39
C LEU A 220 45.37 -9.53 -0.81
N GLU A 221 45.43 -8.67 0.22
CA GLU A 221 46.65 -8.35 0.95
C GLU A 221 47.31 -9.61 1.55
N ILE A 222 46.50 -10.43 2.24
CA ILE A 222 46.97 -11.68 2.84
C ILE A 222 47.52 -12.66 1.77
N VAL A 223 46.78 -12.82 0.67
CA VAL A 223 47.20 -13.69 -0.44
C VAL A 223 48.51 -13.18 -1.06
N SER A 224 48.62 -11.87 -1.29
CA SER A 224 49.82 -11.26 -1.83
C SER A 224 51.07 -11.48 -0.95
N ASN A 225 50.94 -11.29 0.37
CA ASN A 225 51.98 -11.55 1.35
C ASN A 225 52.32 -13.04 1.43
N THR A 226 51.33 -13.92 1.31
CA THR A 226 51.53 -15.37 1.29
C THR A 226 52.31 -15.78 0.04
N LEU A 227 51.99 -15.23 -1.15
CA LEU A 227 52.68 -15.49 -2.39
C LEU A 227 54.17 -15.11 -2.31
N GLU A 228 54.48 -13.92 -1.77
CA GLU A 228 55.84 -13.47 -1.55
C GLU A 228 56.61 -14.42 -0.61
N SER A 229 56.00 -14.82 0.50
CA SER A 229 56.59 -15.78 1.45
C SER A 229 56.86 -17.14 0.80
N ARG A 230 55.94 -17.63 -0.05
CA ARG A 230 56.11 -18.91 -0.79
C ARG A 230 57.20 -18.83 -1.83
N GLN A 231 57.33 -17.68 -2.54
CA GLN A 231 58.47 -17.47 -3.48
C GLN A 231 59.82 -17.50 -2.79
N GLU A 232 59.95 -16.87 -1.62
CA GLU A 232 61.18 -16.92 -0.85
C GLU A 232 61.45 -18.32 -0.30
N SER A 233 60.43 -19.06 0.10
CA SER A 233 60.57 -20.48 0.53
C SER A 233 61.06 -21.37 -0.60
N VAL A 234 60.56 -21.23 -1.80
CA VAL A 234 61.07 -21.93 -3.02
C VAL A 234 62.52 -21.63 -3.28
N LYS A 235 62.91 -20.32 -3.20
CA LYS A 235 64.31 -19.92 -3.41
C LYS A 235 65.25 -20.52 -2.37
N GLN A 236 64.86 -20.54 -1.10
CA GLN A 236 65.66 -21.16 -0.04
C GLN A 236 65.74 -22.69 -0.17
N ALA A 237 64.63 -23.35 -0.53
CA ALA A 237 64.61 -24.82 -0.73
C ALA A 237 65.49 -25.21 -1.94
N ARG A 238 65.48 -24.39 -3.01
CA ARG A 238 66.32 -24.57 -4.17
C ARG A 238 67.82 -24.47 -3.83
N LEU A 239 68.22 -23.42 -3.11
CA LEU A 239 69.63 -23.21 -2.71
C LEU A 239 70.15 -24.33 -1.82
N ARG A 240 69.31 -24.89 -0.94
CA ARG A 240 69.66 -26.02 -0.07
C ARG A 240 69.81 -27.33 -0.88
N ALA A 241 68.98 -27.55 -1.87
CA ALA A 241 69.08 -28.74 -2.75
C ALA A 241 70.30 -28.66 -3.63
N GLU A 242 70.57 -27.51 -4.30
CA GLU A 242 71.74 -27.27 -5.12
C GLU A 242 73.06 -27.36 -4.30
N GLY A 243 73.06 -26.91 -3.03
CA GLY A 243 74.19 -27.03 -2.12
C GLY A 243 74.38 -28.40 -1.53
N GLY A 244 73.56 -29.39 -1.87
CA GLY A 244 73.67 -30.77 -1.36
C GLY A 244 73.31 -30.96 0.10
N LEU A 245 72.63 -29.94 0.70
CA LEU A 245 72.26 -29.95 2.11
C LEU A 245 70.93 -30.75 2.37
N THR A 246 70.10 -30.87 1.34
CA THR A 246 68.84 -31.60 1.40
C THR A 246 68.56 -32.37 0.09
N SER A 247 67.61 -33.32 0.13
CA SER A 247 67.12 -33.96 -1.09
C SER A 247 66.29 -32.96 -1.92
N GLU A 248 66.00 -33.30 -3.19
CA GLU A 248 65.19 -32.46 -4.08
C GLU A 248 63.69 -32.40 -3.70
N ILE A 249 63.23 -33.34 -2.87
CA ILE A 249 61.82 -33.49 -2.47
C ILE A 249 61.25 -32.18 -1.84
N PRO A 250 61.91 -31.53 -0.85
CA PRO A 250 61.43 -30.28 -0.27
C PRO A 250 61.31 -29.11 -1.29
N TYR A 251 62.19 -29.09 -2.28
CA TYR A 251 62.10 -28.09 -3.36
C TYR A 251 60.85 -28.32 -4.22
N GLN A 252 60.58 -29.55 -4.63
CA GLN A 252 59.40 -29.88 -5.41
C GLN A 252 58.12 -29.60 -4.62
N GLN A 253 58.11 -29.90 -3.32
CA GLN A 253 56.99 -29.55 -2.43
C GLN A 253 56.74 -28.04 -2.35
N ALA A 254 57.82 -27.26 -2.21
CA ALA A 254 57.70 -25.81 -2.17
C ALA A 254 57.15 -25.21 -3.48
N LEU A 255 57.52 -25.79 -4.65
CA LEU A 255 56.96 -25.41 -5.95
C LEU A 255 55.46 -25.70 -6.03
N VAL A 256 54.98 -26.85 -5.54
CA VAL A 256 53.56 -27.20 -5.49
C VAL A 256 52.77 -26.21 -4.58
N GLU A 257 53.34 -25.89 -3.42
CA GLU A 257 52.74 -24.92 -2.50
C GLU A 257 52.70 -23.50 -3.09
N LEU A 258 53.70 -23.09 -3.84
CA LEU A 258 53.70 -21.82 -4.57
C LEU A 258 52.65 -21.80 -5.69
N ALA A 259 52.51 -22.91 -6.40
CA ALA A 259 51.53 -23.01 -7.48
C ALA A 259 50.05 -23.06 -6.96
N SER A 260 49.85 -23.44 -5.69
CA SER A 260 48.52 -23.49 -5.05
C SER A 260 48.12 -22.20 -4.35
N ALA A 261 49.05 -21.29 -4.13
CA ALA A 261 48.80 -20.01 -3.49
C ALA A 261 48.30 -18.95 -4.47
#